data_a80e5230dd253669ef0f88c1cf8eaeff
#
_entry.id   a80e5230dd253669ef0f88c1cf8eaeff
#
_cell.length_a   1.000
_cell.length_b   1.000
_cell.length_c   1.000
_cell.angle_alpha   90.00
_cell.angle_beta   90.00
_cell.angle_gamma   90.00
#
_symmetry.space_group_name_H-M   'P 1'
#
loop_
_entity.id
_entity.type
_entity.pdbx_description
1 polymer ?
#
loop_
_entity_poly.entity_id
_entity_poly.type
_entity_poly.pdbx_seq_one_letter_code
_entity_poly.pdbx_strand_id
1 'polypeptide(L)'
;FTRGRNNYGMFLLNMDRFEDAYDQFLKGSEDLGYPRRAELFRKVGVTALQLNKVSEAEAAFEKALDLDSRMSLAHIELADLAFRRGDYQRAQQRLNQYNSTRNSPTPRGLWLGVRLADKLGNSDAEASQGLALRNLYPDSRENQQYKNWLNNEQKP
;
A
#
# COMPACT_ATOMS: atom_id res chain seq x y z
N PHE A 1 -28.14 6.25 -2.13
CA PHE A 1 -27.95 5.71 -0.77
C PHE A 1 -26.50 5.30 -0.51
N THR A 2 -25.87 4.60 -1.44
CA THR A 2 -24.45 4.21 -1.34
C THR A 2 -23.50 5.41 -1.26
N ARG A 3 -23.79 6.47 -2.00
CA ARG A 3 -23.04 7.73 -1.89
C ARG A 3 -23.13 8.32 -0.49
N GLY A 4 -24.31 8.24 0.14
CA GLY A 4 -24.51 8.68 1.52
C GLY A 4 -23.69 7.85 2.51
N ARG A 5 -23.65 6.52 2.33
CA ARG A 5 -22.79 5.63 3.14
C ARG A 5 -21.32 5.97 3.01
N ASN A 6 -20.87 6.23 1.78
CA ASN A 6 -19.48 6.63 1.53
C ASN A 6 -19.12 7.94 2.25
N ASN A 7 -19.98 8.95 2.15
CA ASN A 7 -19.78 10.25 2.81
C ASN A 7 -19.79 10.12 4.34
N TYR A 8 -20.73 9.33 4.87
CA TYR A 8 -20.81 9.08 6.31
C TYR A 8 -19.61 8.30 6.80
N GLY A 9 -19.13 7.30 6.07
CA GLY A 9 -17.92 6.57 6.38
C GLY A 9 -16.69 7.49 6.44
N MET A 10 -16.56 8.43 5.51
CA MET A 10 -15.47 9.42 5.52
C MET A 10 -15.55 10.34 6.74
N PHE A 11 -16.75 10.76 7.09
CA PHE A 11 -16.98 11.54 8.33
C PHE A 11 -16.51 10.76 9.57
N LEU A 12 -16.91 9.50 9.65
CA LEU A 12 -16.53 8.61 10.76
C LEU A 12 -15.01 8.40 10.85
N LEU A 13 -14.32 8.27 9.70
CA LEU A 13 -12.85 8.20 9.67
C LEU A 13 -12.21 9.46 10.27
N ASN A 14 -12.74 10.63 9.95
CA ASN A 14 -12.22 11.90 10.48
C ASN A 14 -12.42 12.03 12.00
N MET A 15 -13.28 11.21 12.56
CA MET A 15 -13.53 11.13 14.00
C MET A 15 -12.85 9.92 14.65
N ASP A 16 -11.94 9.27 13.95
CA ASP A 16 -11.23 8.05 14.37
C ASP A 16 -12.18 6.89 14.75
N ARG A 17 -13.41 6.92 14.23
CA ARG A 17 -14.41 5.85 14.42
C ARG A 17 -14.24 4.78 13.34
N PHE A 18 -13.14 4.05 13.42
CA PHE A 18 -12.71 3.13 12.35
C PHE A 18 -13.66 1.94 12.14
N GLU A 19 -14.19 1.35 13.21
CA GLU A 19 -15.15 0.23 13.08
C GLU A 19 -16.42 0.67 12.36
N ASP A 20 -16.99 1.80 12.76
CA ASP A 20 -18.20 2.31 12.16
C ASP A 20 -17.98 2.71 10.68
N ALA A 21 -16.83 3.32 10.40
CA ALA A 21 -16.43 3.66 9.03
C ALA A 21 -16.29 2.41 8.16
N TYR A 22 -15.62 1.39 8.67
CA TYR A 22 -15.46 0.10 8.01
C TYR A 22 -16.81 -0.50 7.62
N ASP A 23 -17.76 -0.52 8.54
CA ASP A 23 -19.11 -1.04 8.29
C ASP A 23 -19.82 -0.28 7.18
N GLN A 24 -19.73 1.07 7.16
CA GLN A 24 -20.35 1.87 6.12
C GLN A 24 -19.74 1.60 4.74
N PHE A 25 -18.42 1.53 4.64
CA PHE A 25 -17.75 1.24 3.38
C PHE A 25 -18.04 -0.19 2.90
N LEU A 26 -18.05 -1.16 3.81
CA LEU A 26 -18.34 -2.55 3.48
C LEU A 26 -19.76 -2.70 2.93
N LYS A 27 -20.75 -2.13 3.59
CA LYS A 27 -22.13 -2.11 3.12
C LYS A 27 -22.27 -1.40 1.78
N GLY A 28 -21.57 -0.29 1.59
CA GLY A 28 -21.57 0.42 0.31
C GLY A 28 -20.95 -0.43 -0.82
N SER A 29 -19.94 -1.23 -0.53
CA SER A 29 -19.27 -2.07 -1.52
C SER A 29 -20.13 -3.22 -2.07
N GLU A 30 -21.23 -3.53 -1.39
CA GLU A 30 -22.21 -4.54 -1.83
C GLU A 30 -23.09 -4.03 -2.99
N ASP A 31 -23.17 -2.73 -3.22
CA ASP A 31 -23.93 -2.13 -4.30
C ASP A 31 -23.23 -2.32 -5.65
N LEU A 32 -23.68 -3.34 -6.39
CA LEU A 32 -23.09 -3.71 -7.69
C LEU A 32 -23.21 -2.62 -8.75
N GLY A 33 -24.20 -1.74 -8.62
CA GLY A 33 -24.45 -0.65 -9.55
C GLY A 33 -23.66 0.63 -9.23
N TYR A 34 -22.94 0.68 -8.13
CA TYR A 34 -22.23 1.90 -7.74
C TYR A 34 -20.96 2.10 -8.60
N PRO A 35 -20.87 3.21 -9.36
CA PRO A 35 -19.76 3.40 -10.32
C PRO A 35 -18.36 3.47 -9.68
N ARG A 36 -18.30 3.86 -8.42
CA ARG A 36 -17.02 3.99 -7.68
C ARG A 36 -16.82 2.85 -6.68
N ARG A 37 -17.26 1.68 -7.03
CA ARG A 37 -17.19 0.50 -6.17
C ARG A 37 -15.74 0.09 -5.85
N ALA A 38 -14.84 0.22 -6.82
CA ALA A 38 -13.39 -0.01 -6.59
C ALA A 38 -12.83 0.87 -5.47
N GLU A 39 -13.22 2.16 -5.45
CA GLU A 39 -12.83 3.09 -4.39
C GLU A 39 -13.39 2.69 -3.02
N LEU A 40 -14.60 2.15 -2.98
CA LEU A 40 -15.15 1.65 -1.72
C LEU A 40 -14.35 0.47 -1.18
N PHE A 41 -13.97 -0.48 -2.04
CA PHE A 41 -13.10 -1.58 -1.62
C PHE A 41 -11.73 -1.09 -1.15
N ARG A 42 -11.16 -0.08 -1.80
CA ARG A 42 -9.93 0.55 -1.32
C ARG A 42 -10.10 1.09 0.11
N LYS A 43 -11.20 1.79 0.37
CA LYS A 43 -11.50 2.34 1.70
C LYS A 43 -11.74 1.24 2.73
N VAL A 44 -12.43 0.17 2.36
CA VAL A 44 -12.57 -1.03 3.20
C VAL A 44 -11.18 -1.56 3.57
N GLY A 45 -10.29 -1.71 2.60
CA GLY A 45 -8.94 -2.21 2.83
C GLY A 45 -8.12 -1.33 3.76
N VAL A 46 -8.09 -0.02 3.51
CA VAL A 46 -7.36 0.95 4.35
C VAL A 46 -7.91 0.96 5.77
N THR A 47 -9.23 0.96 5.93
CA THR A 47 -9.85 0.98 7.25
C THR A 47 -9.62 -0.34 8.00
N ALA A 48 -9.66 -1.47 7.28
CA ALA A 48 -9.32 -2.78 7.84
C ALA A 48 -7.89 -2.82 8.39
N LEU A 49 -6.92 -2.19 7.70
CA LEU A 49 -5.55 -2.07 8.20
C LEU A 49 -5.48 -1.28 9.52
N GLN A 50 -6.26 -0.21 9.65
CA GLN A 50 -6.33 0.55 10.89
C GLN A 50 -6.87 -0.30 12.05
N LEU A 51 -7.69 -1.29 11.74
CA LEU A 51 -8.29 -2.21 12.71
C LEU A 51 -7.48 -3.50 12.89
N ASN A 52 -6.30 -3.61 12.29
CA ASN A 52 -5.47 -4.82 12.25
C ASN A 52 -6.18 -6.05 11.64
N LYS A 53 -7.17 -5.81 10.78
CA LYS A 53 -7.88 -6.86 10.05
C LYS A 53 -7.15 -7.15 8.73
N VAL A 54 -6.00 -7.81 8.83
CA VAL A 54 -5.07 -7.98 7.68
C VAL A 54 -5.71 -8.82 6.56
N SER A 55 -6.35 -9.93 6.89
CA SER A 55 -6.98 -10.81 5.87
C SER A 55 -8.11 -10.09 5.14
N GLU A 56 -8.92 -9.33 5.85
CA GLU A 56 -10.00 -8.53 5.28
C GLU A 56 -9.44 -7.39 4.41
N ALA A 57 -8.35 -6.78 4.84
CA ALA A 57 -7.66 -5.75 4.06
C ALA A 57 -7.13 -6.31 2.73
N GLU A 58 -6.44 -7.46 2.75
CA GLU A 58 -5.96 -8.12 1.54
C GLU A 58 -7.12 -8.43 0.58
N ALA A 59 -8.19 -9.05 1.09
CA ALA A 59 -9.36 -9.38 0.27
C ALA A 59 -9.99 -8.14 -0.37
N ALA A 60 -10.09 -7.03 0.37
CA ALA A 60 -10.65 -5.78 -0.13
C ALA A 60 -9.77 -5.16 -1.22
N PHE A 61 -8.45 -5.12 -1.04
CA PHE A 61 -7.54 -4.60 -2.07
C PHE A 61 -7.54 -5.46 -3.33
N GLU A 62 -7.62 -6.78 -3.21
CA GLU A 62 -7.73 -7.67 -4.37
C GLU A 62 -9.04 -7.38 -5.14
N LYS A 63 -10.17 -7.22 -4.46
CA LYS A 63 -11.43 -6.84 -5.10
C LYS A 63 -11.38 -5.47 -5.75
N ALA A 64 -10.69 -4.50 -5.12
CA ALA A 64 -10.47 -3.20 -5.73
C ALA A 64 -9.72 -3.32 -7.07
N LEU A 65 -8.69 -4.17 -7.12
CA LEU A 65 -7.90 -4.43 -8.34
C LEU A 65 -8.67 -5.20 -9.41
N ASP A 66 -9.60 -6.09 -9.01
CA ASP A 66 -10.49 -6.75 -9.97
C ASP A 66 -11.37 -5.74 -10.73
N LEU A 67 -11.73 -4.65 -10.07
CA LEU A 67 -12.56 -3.59 -10.63
C LEU A 67 -11.75 -2.46 -11.28
N ASP A 68 -10.56 -2.19 -10.78
CA ASP A 68 -9.63 -1.19 -11.29
C ASP A 68 -8.19 -1.69 -11.14
N SER A 69 -7.69 -2.38 -12.16
CA SER A 69 -6.37 -3.01 -12.16
C SER A 69 -5.20 -2.00 -12.07
N ARG A 70 -5.46 -0.71 -12.26
CA ARG A 70 -4.45 0.34 -12.19
C ARG A 70 -4.46 1.13 -10.87
N MET A 71 -5.20 0.66 -9.88
CA MET A 71 -5.26 1.32 -8.57
C MET A 71 -3.92 1.15 -7.83
N SER A 72 -3.06 2.17 -7.93
CA SER A 72 -1.69 2.16 -7.39
C SER A 72 -1.66 1.83 -5.90
N LEU A 73 -2.54 2.45 -5.11
CA LEU A 73 -2.57 2.23 -3.66
C LEU A 73 -2.80 0.76 -3.30
N ALA A 74 -3.71 0.07 -3.99
CA ALA A 74 -3.98 -1.33 -3.72
C ALA A 74 -2.74 -2.20 -4.01
N HIS A 75 -2.02 -1.93 -5.08
CA HIS A 75 -0.78 -2.66 -5.39
C HIS A 75 0.29 -2.47 -4.32
N ILE A 76 0.56 -1.22 -3.87
CA ILE A 76 1.61 -0.98 -2.87
C ILE A 76 1.24 -1.52 -1.50
N GLU A 77 -0.04 -1.45 -1.11
CA GLU A 77 -0.49 -2.03 0.16
C GLU A 77 -0.36 -3.56 0.15
N LEU A 78 -0.74 -4.22 -0.94
CA LEU A 78 -0.57 -5.67 -1.09
C LEU A 78 0.90 -6.08 -1.13
N ALA A 79 1.76 -5.27 -1.76
CA ALA A 79 3.21 -5.49 -1.75
C ALA A 79 3.78 -5.43 -0.33
N ASP A 80 3.39 -4.43 0.44
CA ASP A 80 3.84 -4.26 1.82
C ASP A 80 3.36 -5.41 2.72
N LEU A 81 2.10 -5.82 2.59
CA LEU A 81 1.55 -6.95 3.34
C LEU A 81 2.26 -8.27 3.00
N ALA A 82 2.54 -8.51 1.71
CA ALA A 82 3.30 -9.68 1.28
C ALA A 82 4.74 -9.66 1.84
N PHE A 83 5.38 -8.50 1.85
CA PHE A 83 6.71 -8.32 2.43
C PHE A 83 6.71 -8.66 3.93
N ARG A 84 5.75 -8.13 4.68
CA ARG A 84 5.63 -8.39 6.12
C ARG A 84 5.43 -9.87 6.44
N ARG A 85 4.74 -10.58 5.56
CA ARG A 85 4.49 -12.02 5.68
C ARG A 85 5.70 -12.87 5.27
N GLY A 86 6.72 -12.27 4.66
CA GLY A 86 7.90 -12.96 4.14
C GLY A 86 7.73 -13.54 2.74
N ASP A 87 6.63 -13.23 2.07
CA ASP A 87 6.39 -13.63 0.67
C ASP A 87 7.02 -12.59 -0.28
N TYR A 88 8.33 -12.61 -0.36
CA TYR A 88 9.11 -11.60 -1.08
C TYR A 88 8.91 -11.66 -2.60
N GLN A 89 8.66 -12.84 -3.14
CA GLN A 89 8.37 -13.00 -4.57
C GLN A 89 7.07 -12.29 -4.95
N ARG A 90 6.02 -12.53 -4.18
CA ARG A 90 4.73 -11.87 -4.39
C ARG A 90 4.83 -10.36 -4.15
N ALA A 91 5.56 -9.96 -3.11
CA ALA A 91 5.81 -8.55 -2.84
C ALA A 91 6.48 -7.86 -4.02
N GLN A 92 7.48 -8.49 -4.64
CA GLN A 92 8.16 -7.94 -5.81
C GLN A 92 7.22 -7.83 -7.02
N GLN A 93 6.39 -8.84 -7.25
CA GLN A 93 5.40 -8.79 -8.34
C GLN A 93 4.43 -7.62 -8.15
N ARG A 94 3.91 -7.42 -6.94
CA ARG A 94 3.01 -6.31 -6.63
C ARG A 94 3.69 -4.96 -6.73
N LEU A 95 4.94 -4.86 -6.30
CA LEU A 95 5.72 -3.63 -6.44
C LEU A 95 5.97 -3.29 -7.90
N ASN A 96 6.26 -4.28 -8.74
CA ASN A 96 6.42 -4.06 -10.18
C ASN A 96 5.12 -3.55 -10.82
N GLN A 97 3.98 -4.10 -10.42
CA GLN A 97 2.66 -3.63 -10.87
C GLN A 97 2.39 -2.19 -10.39
N TYR A 98 2.72 -1.88 -9.15
CA TYR A 98 2.66 -0.52 -8.62
C TYR A 98 3.47 0.46 -9.46
N ASN A 99 4.73 0.12 -9.73
CA ASN A 99 5.63 0.97 -10.53
C ASN A 99 5.11 1.17 -11.96
N SER A 100 4.46 0.16 -12.54
CA SER A 100 3.89 0.26 -13.89
C SER A 100 2.69 1.20 -14.00
N THR A 101 2.04 1.50 -12.88
CA THR A 101 0.91 2.44 -12.83
C THR A 101 1.34 3.91 -12.73
N ARG A 102 2.65 4.17 -12.60
CA ARG A 102 3.18 5.50 -12.30
C ARG A 102 4.23 5.92 -13.32
N ASN A 103 4.32 7.23 -13.56
CA ASN A 103 5.31 7.81 -14.47
C ASN A 103 6.68 8.03 -13.80
N SER A 104 6.71 8.08 -12.47
CA SER A 104 7.93 8.28 -11.68
C SER A 104 7.88 7.44 -10.41
N PRO A 105 9.05 7.01 -9.90
CA PRO A 105 9.11 6.27 -8.65
C PRO A 105 8.67 7.14 -7.46
N THR A 106 8.15 6.51 -6.42
CA THR A 106 7.77 7.18 -5.17
C THR A 106 8.74 6.84 -4.05
N PRO A 107 8.83 7.67 -3.00
CA PRO A 107 9.65 7.35 -1.83
C PRO A 107 9.29 5.99 -1.22
N ARG A 108 7.99 5.73 -1.08
CA ARG A 108 7.49 4.46 -0.52
C ARG A 108 7.86 3.27 -1.39
N GLY A 109 7.69 3.39 -2.71
CA GLY A 109 8.04 2.32 -3.66
C GLY A 109 9.54 2.03 -3.68
N LEU A 110 10.36 3.08 -3.68
CA LEU A 110 11.82 2.94 -3.66
C LEU A 110 12.32 2.29 -2.36
N TRP A 111 11.78 2.70 -1.21
CA TRP A 111 12.18 2.13 0.07
C TRP A 111 11.76 0.65 0.19
N LEU A 112 10.55 0.31 -0.22
CA LEU A 112 10.15 -1.10 -0.29
C LEU A 112 11.04 -1.89 -1.25
N GLY A 113 11.40 -1.30 -2.38
CA GLY A 113 12.30 -1.90 -3.37
C GLY A 113 13.69 -2.19 -2.82
N VAL A 114 14.26 -1.28 -2.03
CA VAL A 114 15.55 -1.49 -1.35
C VAL A 114 15.46 -2.70 -0.42
N ARG A 115 14.44 -2.75 0.42
CA ARG A 115 14.25 -3.85 1.39
C ARG A 115 14.01 -5.19 0.70
N LEU A 116 13.25 -5.19 -0.39
CA LEU A 116 13.02 -6.40 -1.20
C LEU A 116 14.32 -6.88 -1.87
N ALA A 117 15.08 -5.96 -2.43
CA ALA A 117 16.37 -6.30 -3.07
C ALA A 117 17.32 -6.93 -2.05
N ASP A 118 17.39 -6.40 -0.84
CA ASP A 118 18.15 -7.00 0.26
C ASP A 118 17.69 -8.43 0.56
N LYS A 119 16.39 -8.63 0.75
CA LYS A 119 15.84 -9.97 1.05
C LYS A 119 16.02 -10.97 -0.07
N LEU A 120 16.04 -10.50 -1.32
CA LEU A 120 16.22 -11.35 -2.51
C LEU A 120 17.69 -11.48 -2.94
N GLY A 121 18.63 -10.86 -2.22
CA GLY A 121 20.05 -10.94 -2.50
C GLY A 121 20.49 -10.18 -3.76
N ASN A 122 19.75 -9.16 -4.18
CA ASN A 122 20.04 -8.36 -5.36
C ASN A 122 20.69 -7.03 -4.97
N SER A 123 22.00 -7.06 -4.76
CA SER A 123 22.79 -5.90 -4.31
C SER A 123 22.79 -4.74 -5.31
N ASP A 124 22.74 -5.02 -6.61
CA ASP A 124 22.72 -3.98 -7.64
C ASP A 124 21.40 -3.21 -7.60
N ALA A 125 20.27 -3.91 -7.49
CA ALA A 125 18.95 -3.29 -7.35
C ALA A 125 18.84 -2.51 -6.04
N GLU A 126 19.35 -3.05 -4.95
CA GLU A 126 19.40 -2.38 -3.64
C GLU A 126 20.12 -1.03 -3.74
N ALA A 127 21.33 -1.03 -4.28
CA ALA A 127 22.14 0.18 -4.44
C ALA A 127 21.48 1.19 -5.39
N SER A 128 20.94 0.73 -6.51
CA SER A 128 20.28 1.57 -7.52
C SER A 128 19.05 2.27 -6.95
N GLN A 129 18.19 1.54 -6.25
CA GLN A 129 16.97 2.10 -5.66
C GLN A 129 17.27 3.01 -4.47
N GLY A 130 18.27 2.66 -3.67
CA GLY A 130 18.76 3.51 -2.58
C GLY A 130 19.32 4.83 -3.09
N LEU A 131 20.09 4.79 -4.18
CA LEU A 131 20.62 6.01 -4.82
C LEU A 131 19.48 6.89 -5.35
N ALA A 132 18.50 6.31 -6.01
CA ALA A 132 17.33 7.03 -6.49
C ALA A 132 16.56 7.69 -5.34
N LEU A 133 16.37 6.98 -4.23
CA LEU A 133 15.68 7.51 -3.05
C LEU A 133 16.42 8.74 -2.49
N ARG A 134 17.73 8.65 -2.35
CA ARG A 134 18.57 9.74 -1.84
C ARG A 134 18.58 10.96 -2.77
N ASN A 135 18.63 10.73 -4.09
CA ASN A 135 18.76 11.81 -5.07
C ASN A 135 17.43 12.49 -5.35
N LEU A 136 16.34 11.73 -5.46
CA LEU A 136 15.01 12.26 -5.80
C LEU A 136 14.23 12.76 -4.59
N TYR A 137 14.44 12.13 -3.44
CA TYR A 137 13.64 12.37 -2.22
C TYR A 137 14.52 12.48 -0.97
N PRO A 138 15.51 13.41 -0.96
CA PRO A 138 16.48 13.50 0.14
C PRO A 138 15.85 13.83 1.50
N ASP A 139 14.72 14.55 1.50
CA ASP A 139 14.05 15.01 2.73
C ASP A 139 12.87 14.10 3.13
N SER A 140 12.67 12.97 2.44
CA SER A 140 11.58 12.05 2.75
C SER A 140 11.85 11.24 4.01
N ARG A 141 10.76 10.83 4.67
CA ARG A 141 10.84 9.89 5.80
C ARG A 141 11.48 8.57 5.38
N GLU A 142 11.18 8.11 4.19
CA GLU A 142 11.71 6.86 3.64
C GLU A 142 13.23 6.94 3.44
N ASN A 143 13.75 8.07 2.98
CA ASN A 143 15.20 8.26 2.89
C ASN A 143 15.86 8.29 4.27
N GLN A 144 15.21 8.87 5.27
CA GLN A 144 15.72 8.83 6.65
C GLN A 144 15.74 7.39 7.18
N GLN A 145 14.70 6.60 6.90
CA GLN A 145 14.66 5.17 7.25
C GLN A 145 15.78 4.40 6.54
N TYR A 146 16.04 4.69 5.27
CA TYR A 146 17.14 4.08 4.51
C TYR A 146 18.50 4.41 5.12
N LYS A 147 18.75 5.67 5.48
CA LYS A 147 19.99 6.07 6.15
C LYS A 147 20.19 5.33 7.47
N ASN A 148 19.15 5.24 8.28
CA ASN A 148 19.18 4.52 9.55
C ASN A 148 19.48 3.02 9.33
N TRP A 149 18.86 2.43 8.32
CA TRP A 149 19.07 1.03 7.95
C TRP A 149 20.53 0.78 7.52
N LEU A 150 21.10 1.64 6.68
CA LEU A 150 22.52 1.56 6.27
C LEU A 150 23.47 1.64 7.48
N ASN A 151 23.21 2.54 8.41
CA ASN A 151 24.03 2.70 9.61
C ASN A 151 23.98 1.46 10.50
N ASN A 152 22.83 0.80 10.61
CA ASN A 152 22.67 -0.43 11.39
C ASN A 152 23.36 -1.63 10.73
N GLU A 153 23.31 -1.73 9.40
CA GLU A 153 23.98 -2.79 8.64
C GLU A 153 25.51 -2.68 8.69
N GLN A 154 26.04 -1.46 8.84
CA GLN A 154 27.48 -1.21 8.90
C GLN A 154 28.07 -1.38 10.31
N LYS A 155 27.27 -1.63 11.32
CA LYS A 155 27.77 -1.89 12.68
C LYS A 155 28.33 -3.31 12.76
N PRO A 156 29.57 -3.48 13.26
CA PRO A 156 30.15 -4.82 13.46
C PRO A 156 29.39 -5.63 14.50
#